data_b1f613aef1a55e30c9b8db417c0453ae
#
_entry.id   b1f613aef1a55e30c9b8db417c0453ae
#
_cell.length_a   1.000
_cell.length_b   1.000
_cell.length_c   1.000
_cell.angle_alpha   90.00
_cell.angle_beta   90.00
_cell.angle_gamma   90.00
#
_symmetry.space_group_name_H-M   'P 1'
#
loop_
_entity.id
_entity.type
_entity.pdbx_description
1 polymer ?
#
loop_
_entity_poly.entity_id
_entity_poly.type
_entity_poly.pdbx_seq_one_letter_code
_entity_poly.pdbx_strand_id
1 'polypeptide(L)'
;LYTYPDELVLDPFMGAGSTAVAALRVGRRYSGYDTEAEYIELANNRIAAERERAELYRGPKAITLPTLPAAAGDDEDPMSRAVREGRKAKDIAQALLEQCEFRQIREDVKTAAGVEVDFIALDVDDNEWWFDVSGAFTSTRPGLQRTDTLWKAIGRAAVVHAAIDGGPRYVLLTTDAPRKGSAGAKALKNVVGSSGPIHAVIELLDESDWQRLRDFALGIDTPPEPGR
;
A
#
# COMPACT_ATOMS: atom_id res chain seq x y z
N LEU A 1 -6.20 14.36 -13.28
CA LEU A 1 -5.28 15.45 -12.91
C LEU A 1 -5.06 16.35 -14.12
N TYR A 2 -5.16 17.67 -13.91
CA TYR A 2 -5.05 18.67 -14.99
C TYR A 2 -3.66 19.31 -15.08
N THR A 3 -2.69 18.80 -14.30
CA THR A 3 -1.32 19.31 -14.24
C THR A 3 -0.30 18.18 -14.29
N TYR A 4 0.89 18.48 -14.83
CA TYR A 4 2.03 17.56 -14.91
C TYR A 4 3.07 17.89 -13.82
N PRO A 5 4.04 17.00 -13.52
CA PRO A 5 5.18 17.32 -12.64
C PRO A 5 5.84 18.64 -13.08
N ASP A 6 6.36 19.40 -12.12
CA ASP A 6 6.98 20.72 -12.29
C ASP A 6 6.05 21.85 -12.74
N GLU A 7 4.78 21.60 -13.02
CA GLU A 7 3.82 22.67 -13.31
C GLU A 7 3.38 23.40 -12.03
N LEU A 8 2.87 24.61 -12.21
CA LEU A 8 2.40 25.48 -11.14
C LEU A 8 0.92 25.23 -10.83
N VAL A 9 0.64 24.87 -9.60
CA VAL A 9 -0.70 24.82 -9.02
C VAL A 9 -0.97 26.16 -8.33
N LEU A 10 -2.06 26.84 -8.68
CA LEU A 10 -2.49 28.09 -8.05
C LEU A 10 -3.73 27.81 -7.18
N ASP A 11 -3.67 28.25 -5.92
CA ASP A 11 -4.79 28.23 -4.98
C ASP A 11 -5.03 29.63 -4.41
N PRO A 12 -6.03 30.38 -4.89
CA PRO A 12 -6.32 31.73 -4.41
C PRO A 12 -7.02 31.80 -3.06
N PHE A 13 -7.39 30.65 -2.46
CA PHE A 13 -8.03 30.51 -1.15
C PHE A 13 -7.35 29.40 -0.37
N MET A 14 -6.04 29.56 -0.14
CA MET A 14 -5.15 28.48 0.31
C MET A 14 -5.51 27.92 1.68
N GLY A 15 -6.12 28.70 2.57
CA GLY A 15 -6.43 28.28 3.94
C GLY A 15 -5.21 27.69 4.64
N ALA A 16 -5.36 26.52 5.24
CA ALA A 16 -4.29 25.80 5.92
C ALA A 16 -3.25 25.13 4.98
N GLY A 17 -3.25 25.42 3.67
CA GLY A 17 -2.22 24.99 2.73
C GLY A 17 -2.31 23.56 2.22
N SER A 18 -3.47 22.92 2.27
CA SER A 18 -3.65 21.53 1.83
C SER A 18 -3.30 21.31 0.36
N THR A 19 -3.67 22.26 -0.51
CA THR A 19 -3.33 22.24 -1.93
C THR A 19 -1.82 22.36 -2.16
N ALA A 20 -1.14 23.22 -1.40
CA ALA A 20 0.31 23.41 -1.49
C ALA A 20 1.07 22.15 -1.07
N VAL A 21 0.67 21.51 0.04
CA VAL A 21 1.21 20.25 0.52
C VAL A 21 1.00 19.14 -0.52
N ALA A 22 -0.22 19.02 -1.06
CA ALA A 22 -0.51 18.04 -2.09
C ALA A 22 0.31 18.26 -3.37
N ALA A 23 0.51 19.51 -3.80
CA ALA A 23 1.33 19.84 -4.94
C ALA A 23 2.80 19.43 -4.72
N LEU A 24 3.37 19.70 -3.54
CA LEU A 24 4.74 19.29 -3.19
C LEU A 24 4.91 17.77 -3.24
N ARG A 25 3.97 17.01 -2.65
CA ARG A 25 4.01 15.53 -2.62
C ARG A 25 4.07 14.91 -4.00
N VAL A 26 3.44 15.54 -4.97
CA VAL A 26 3.39 15.03 -6.35
C VAL A 26 4.34 15.76 -7.30
N GLY A 27 5.37 16.44 -6.77
CA GLY A 27 6.43 17.08 -7.55
C GLY A 27 5.97 18.27 -8.37
N ARG A 28 5.00 19.05 -7.87
CA ARG A 28 4.50 20.26 -8.53
C ARG A 28 4.90 21.50 -7.74
N ARG A 29 5.01 22.62 -8.46
CA ARG A 29 5.17 23.94 -7.83
C ARG A 29 3.79 24.45 -7.39
N TYR A 30 3.74 25.31 -6.39
CA TYR A 30 2.50 25.92 -5.93
C TYR A 30 2.66 27.42 -5.74
N SER A 31 1.56 28.13 -5.83
CA SER A 31 1.37 29.50 -5.39
C SER A 31 0.00 29.58 -4.74
N GLY A 32 -0.06 30.12 -3.53
CA GLY A 32 -1.30 30.24 -2.78
C GLY A 32 -1.43 31.58 -2.11
N TYR A 33 -2.66 32.03 -1.92
CA TYR A 33 -3.00 33.27 -1.26
C TYR A 33 -4.12 33.03 -0.24
N ASP A 34 -4.08 33.79 0.85
CA ASP A 34 -5.17 33.87 1.82
C ASP A 34 -5.21 35.26 2.43
N THR A 35 -6.38 35.69 2.86
CA THR A 35 -6.58 36.99 3.51
C THR A 35 -6.28 36.97 5.00
N GLU A 36 -6.37 35.78 5.60
CA GLU A 36 -6.19 35.57 7.04
C GLU A 36 -4.74 35.18 7.35
N ALA A 37 -4.06 36.02 8.14
CA ALA A 37 -2.65 35.82 8.49
C ALA A 37 -2.42 34.53 9.27
N GLU A 38 -3.36 34.10 10.10
CA GLU A 38 -3.29 32.84 10.86
C GLU A 38 -3.27 31.61 9.94
N TYR A 39 -4.06 31.62 8.86
CA TYR A 39 -4.03 30.55 7.86
C TYR A 39 -2.73 30.53 7.07
N ILE A 40 -2.18 31.69 6.73
CA ILE A 40 -0.90 31.79 6.05
C ILE A 40 0.22 31.21 6.93
N GLU A 41 0.24 31.51 8.22
CA GLU A 41 1.22 30.94 9.15
C GLU A 41 1.08 29.43 9.28
N LEU A 42 -0.16 28.94 9.46
CA LEU A 42 -0.44 27.50 9.51
C LEU A 42 -0.01 26.78 8.23
N ALA A 43 -0.33 27.34 7.07
CA ALA A 43 0.08 26.81 5.78
C ALA A 43 1.60 26.77 5.65
N ASN A 44 2.32 27.84 6.01
CA ASN A 44 3.78 27.89 5.95
C ASN A 44 4.42 26.83 6.85
N ASN A 45 3.91 26.62 8.05
CA ASN A 45 4.40 25.59 8.97
C ASN A 45 4.21 24.17 8.38
N ARG A 46 3.05 23.88 7.81
CA ARG A 46 2.78 22.60 7.16
C ARG A 46 3.64 22.38 5.91
N ILE A 47 3.84 23.42 5.12
CA ILE A 47 4.70 23.38 3.93
C ILE A 47 6.15 23.16 4.32
N ALA A 48 6.63 23.83 5.38
CA ALA A 48 8.00 23.64 5.89
C ALA A 48 8.22 22.20 6.37
N ALA A 49 7.28 21.66 7.14
CA ALA A 49 7.31 20.27 7.58
C ALA A 49 7.31 19.28 6.40
N GLU A 50 6.51 19.54 5.37
CA GLU A 50 6.47 18.70 4.17
C GLU A 50 7.78 18.77 3.36
N ARG A 51 8.41 19.94 3.28
CA ARG A 51 9.73 20.09 2.63
C ARG A 51 10.83 19.36 3.40
N GLU A 52 10.86 19.50 4.72
CA GLU A 52 11.80 18.76 5.59
C GLU A 52 11.60 17.24 5.41
N ARG A 53 10.35 16.79 5.40
CA ARG A 53 10.00 15.40 5.09
C ARG A 53 10.54 14.98 3.72
N ALA A 54 10.28 15.75 2.66
CA ALA A 54 10.76 15.45 1.31
C ALA A 54 12.31 15.45 1.22
N GLU A 55 13.00 16.22 2.06
CA GLU A 55 14.47 16.20 2.14
C GLU A 55 15.01 14.95 2.82
N LEU A 56 14.35 14.48 3.89
CA LEU A 56 14.67 13.22 4.55
C LEU A 56 14.46 12.02 3.62
N TYR A 57 13.47 12.11 2.73
CA TYR A 57 13.12 11.05 1.77
C TYR A 57 13.66 11.29 0.34
N ARG A 58 14.70 12.13 0.20
CA ARG A 58 15.31 12.43 -1.11
C ARG A 58 15.81 11.20 -1.84
N GLY A 59 15.11 10.87 -2.89
CA GLY A 59 15.44 9.89 -3.91
C GLY A 59 14.80 8.51 -3.67
N PRO A 60 14.38 7.83 -4.73
CA PRO A 60 13.99 6.44 -4.62
C PRO A 60 15.23 5.63 -4.24
N LYS A 61 15.34 5.23 -2.96
CA LYS A 61 16.23 4.11 -2.65
C LYS A 61 15.76 2.97 -3.52
N ALA A 62 16.66 2.43 -4.35
CA ALA A 62 16.33 1.25 -5.14
C ALA A 62 15.85 0.15 -4.17
N ILE A 63 14.62 -0.29 -4.34
CA ILE A 63 14.08 -1.39 -3.55
C ILE A 63 14.80 -2.65 -4.02
N THR A 64 15.49 -3.33 -3.11
CA THR A 64 16.21 -4.56 -3.40
C THR A 64 15.56 -5.68 -2.61
N LEU A 65 14.85 -6.56 -3.29
CA LEU A 65 14.26 -7.72 -2.63
C LEU A 65 15.34 -8.68 -2.11
N PRO A 66 15.09 -9.35 -0.98
CA PRO A 66 15.94 -10.45 -0.53
C PRO A 66 16.09 -11.48 -1.64
N THR A 67 17.31 -11.96 -1.86
CA THR A 67 17.56 -13.03 -2.83
C THR A 67 16.72 -14.25 -2.44
N LEU A 68 15.80 -14.65 -3.31
CA LEU A 68 15.04 -15.88 -3.13
C LEU A 68 16.00 -17.05 -3.02
N PRO A 69 16.05 -17.81 -1.91
CA PRO A 69 16.87 -19.01 -1.84
C PRO A 69 16.45 -19.97 -2.95
N ALA A 70 17.43 -20.61 -3.57
CA ALA A 70 17.19 -21.58 -4.63
C ALA A 70 16.11 -22.60 -4.24
N ALA A 71 15.31 -23.03 -5.21
CA ALA A 71 14.33 -24.08 -5.01
C ALA A 71 15.00 -25.29 -4.36
N ALA A 72 14.43 -25.81 -3.27
CA ALA A 72 14.90 -27.08 -2.72
C ALA A 72 14.58 -28.19 -3.71
N GLY A 73 15.38 -29.27 -3.67
CA GLY A 73 15.26 -30.38 -4.57
C GLY A 73 13.86 -31.06 -4.54
N ASP A 74 13.61 -31.89 -5.54
CA ASP A 74 12.31 -32.53 -5.79
C ASP A 74 11.79 -33.48 -4.67
N ASP A 75 12.62 -33.78 -3.68
CA ASP A 75 12.30 -34.74 -2.58
C ASP A 75 11.61 -34.10 -1.37
N GLU A 76 11.24 -32.80 -1.40
CA GLU A 76 10.60 -32.15 -0.26
C GLU A 76 9.09 -32.44 -0.23
N ASP A 77 8.58 -32.81 0.97
CA ASP A 77 7.15 -32.99 1.22
C ASP A 77 6.34 -31.74 0.83
N PRO A 78 5.21 -31.89 0.10
CA PRO A 78 4.39 -30.78 -0.39
C PRO A 78 3.92 -29.82 0.70
N MET A 79 3.65 -30.31 1.91
CA MET A 79 3.20 -29.48 3.03
C MET A 79 4.34 -28.61 3.56
N SER A 80 5.53 -29.19 3.75
CA SER A 80 6.73 -28.49 4.16
C SER A 80 7.13 -27.42 3.15
N ARG A 81 7.02 -27.73 1.86
CA ARG A 81 7.22 -26.78 0.76
C ARG A 81 6.25 -25.60 0.85
N ALA A 82 4.95 -25.85 1.02
CA ALA A 82 3.94 -24.80 1.11
C ALA A 82 4.16 -23.86 2.29
N VAL A 83 4.52 -24.40 3.47
CA VAL A 83 4.84 -23.60 4.67
C VAL A 83 6.08 -22.74 4.44
N ARG A 84 7.14 -23.31 3.86
CA ARG A 84 8.37 -22.57 3.55
C ARG A 84 8.14 -21.45 2.55
N GLU A 85 7.37 -21.70 1.50
CA GLU A 85 7.08 -20.71 0.45
C GLU A 85 6.15 -19.60 0.96
N GLY A 86 5.20 -19.93 1.82
CA GLY A 86 4.38 -18.95 2.52
C GLY A 86 5.22 -18.05 3.42
N ARG A 87 6.15 -18.63 4.19
CA ARG A 87 7.09 -17.86 5.02
C ARG A 87 7.96 -16.93 4.17
N LYS A 88 8.49 -17.39 3.04
CA LYS A 88 9.24 -16.55 2.11
C LYS A 88 8.43 -15.38 1.56
N ALA A 89 7.16 -15.57 1.25
CA ALA A 89 6.29 -14.49 0.80
C ALA A 89 6.12 -13.43 1.90
N LYS A 90 6.00 -13.86 3.17
CA LYS A 90 5.91 -12.98 4.32
C LYS A 90 7.22 -12.23 4.58
N ASP A 91 8.37 -12.91 4.51
CA ASP A 91 9.70 -12.28 4.66
C ASP A 91 9.94 -11.21 3.59
N ILE A 92 9.53 -11.45 2.34
CA ILE A 92 9.62 -10.48 1.25
C ILE A 92 8.68 -9.30 1.49
N ALA A 93 7.44 -9.57 1.92
CA ALA A 93 6.48 -8.53 2.23
C ALA A 93 7.01 -7.61 3.34
N GLN A 94 7.56 -8.16 4.41
CA GLN A 94 8.18 -7.38 5.48
C GLN A 94 9.32 -6.51 4.98
N ALA A 95 10.29 -7.10 4.26
CA ALA A 95 11.40 -6.35 3.69
C ALA A 95 10.94 -5.24 2.75
N LEU A 96 9.87 -5.48 1.99
CA LEU A 96 9.28 -4.49 1.10
C LEU A 96 8.64 -3.34 1.88
N LEU A 97 7.87 -3.64 2.94
CA LEU A 97 7.27 -2.63 3.82
C LEU A 97 8.35 -1.75 4.48
N GLU A 98 9.43 -2.35 4.99
CA GLU A 98 10.56 -1.63 5.58
C GLU A 98 11.25 -0.71 4.56
N GLN A 99 11.49 -1.19 3.34
CA GLN A 99 12.12 -0.41 2.27
C GLN A 99 11.20 0.67 1.67
N CYS A 100 9.89 0.47 1.75
CA CYS A 100 8.89 1.49 1.42
C CYS A 100 8.71 2.53 2.54
N GLU A 101 9.43 2.37 3.67
CA GLU A 101 9.48 3.32 4.79
C GLU A 101 8.21 3.34 5.66
N PHE A 102 7.45 2.25 5.67
CA PHE A 102 6.43 2.06 6.70
C PHE A 102 7.10 1.93 8.07
N ARG A 103 6.44 2.48 9.10
CA ARG A 103 6.97 2.56 10.46
C ARG A 103 6.18 1.66 11.41
N GLN A 104 6.81 1.29 12.53
CA GLN A 104 6.19 0.51 13.62
C GLN A 104 5.48 -0.76 13.11
N ILE A 105 6.15 -1.50 12.21
CA ILE A 105 5.62 -2.73 11.62
C ILE A 105 5.42 -3.76 12.74
N ARG A 106 4.20 -4.20 12.92
CA ARG A 106 3.77 -5.24 13.87
C ARG A 106 3.33 -6.46 13.09
N GLU A 107 3.80 -7.64 13.46
CA GLU A 107 3.51 -8.90 12.79
C GLU A 107 2.47 -9.72 13.55
N ASP A 108 1.75 -10.58 12.84
CA ASP A 108 0.81 -11.58 13.37
C ASP A 108 -0.19 -10.98 14.37
N VAL A 109 -0.81 -9.87 13.99
CA VAL A 109 -1.69 -9.09 14.86
C VAL A 109 -3.09 -9.71 14.91
N LYS A 110 -3.48 -10.19 16.09
CA LYS A 110 -4.86 -10.61 16.35
C LYS A 110 -5.73 -9.40 16.61
N THR A 111 -6.72 -9.19 15.75
CA THR A 111 -7.60 -8.04 15.81
C THR A 111 -8.87 -8.33 16.62
N ALA A 112 -9.52 -7.28 17.13
CA ALA A 112 -10.81 -7.40 17.81
C ALA A 112 -11.91 -7.95 16.88
N ALA A 113 -11.73 -7.87 15.57
CA ALA A 113 -12.62 -8.46 14.58
C ALA A 113 -12.54 -10.00 14.51
N GLY A 114 -11.66 -10.64 15.29
CA GLY A 114 -11.44 -12.09 15.27
C GLY A 114 -10.63 -12.58 14.06
N VAL A 115 -10.01 -11.66 13.34
CA VAL A 115 -9.13 -11.94 12.20
C VAL A 115 -7.68 -11.68 12.62
N GLU A 116 -6.76 -12.56 12.24
CA GLU A 116 -5.33 -12.34 12.34
C GLU A 116 -4.83 -11.73 11.03
N VAL A 117 -4.06 -10.64 11.13
CA VAL A 117 -3.51 -9.88 10.01
C VAL A 117 -1.99 -10.02 10.03
N ASP A 118 -1.37 -10.25 8.88
CA ASP A 118 0.08 -10.52 8.83
C ASP A 118 0.91 -9.33 9.28
N PHE A 119 0.54 -8.10 8.86
CA PHE A 119 1.23 -6.88 9.30
C PHE A 119 0.26 -5.73 9.53
N ILE A 120 0.58 -4.92 10.55
CA ILE A 120 0.00 -3.57 10.72
C ILE A 120 1.17 -2.61 10.84
N ALA A 121 1.15 -1.53 10.08
CA ALA A 121 2.20 -0.53 10.06
C ALA A 121 1.64 0.88 9.94
N LEU A 122 2.47 1.88 10.26
CA LEU A 122 2.11 3.29 10.14
C LEU A 122 2.75 3.91 8.91
N ASP A 123 1.99 4.75 8.23
CA ASP A 123 2.53 5.64 7.22
C ASP A 123 3.22 6.86 7.87
N VAL A 124 3.69 7.78 7.05
CA VAL A 124 4.38 8.99 7.49
C VAL A 124 3.48 9.96 8.28
N ASP A 125 2.17 9.87 8.11
CA ASP A 125 1.15 10.69 8.80
C ASP A 125 0.53 9.97 10.02
N ASP A 126 1.15 8.86 10.48
CA ASP A 126 0.68 8.00 11.58
C ASP A 126 -0.66 7.31 11.33
N ASN A 127 -1.10 7.18 10.07
CA ASN A 127 -2.28 6.38 9.77
C ASN A 127 -1.91 4.89 9.73
N GLU A 128 -2.79 4.05 10.29
CA GLU A 128 -2.61 2.61 10.24
C GLU A 128 -2.95 2.03 8.86
N TRP A 129 -2.06 1.17 8.38
CA TRP A 129 -2.21 0.32 7.21
C TRP A 129 -2.15 -1.15 7.63
N TRP A 130 -3.06 -1.95 7.13
CA TRP A 130 -3.21 -3.35 7.44
C TRP A 130 -2.88 -4.19 6.21
N PHE A 131 -1.99 -5.15 6.35
CA PHE A 131 -1.48 -5.94 5.25
C PHE A 131 -1.71 -7.42 5.50
N ASP A 132 -2.26 -8.10 4.51
CA ASP A 132 -2.47 -9.54 4.52
C ASP A 132 -1.74 -10.17 3.35
N VAL A 133 -0.86 -11.12 3.63
CA VAL A 133 -0.02 -11.79 2.64
C VAL A 133 -0.75 -13.01 2.11
N SER A 134 -1.11 -12.96 0.84
CA SER A 134 -1.86 -14.01 0.18
C SER A 134 -1.05 -14.62 -0.94
N GLY A 135 -0.33 -15.70 -0.66
CA GLY A 135 0.41 -16.40 -1.70
C GLY A 135 1.55 -17.26 -1.19
N ALA A 136 1.99 -18.12 -2.07
CA ALA A 136 3.21 -18.89 -1.94
C ALA A 136 3.85 -18.95 -3.32
N PHE A 137 5.16 -18.99 -3.39
CA PHE A 137 5.91 -19.12 -4.64
C PHE A 137 5.81 -20.56 -5.17
N THR A 138 4.63 -20.97 -5.61
CA THR A 138 4.38 -22.30 -6.17
C THR A 138 4.35 -22.24 -7.70
N SER A 139 4.70 -23.34 -8.36
CA SER A 139 4.72 -23.44 -9.82
C SER A 139 3.32 -23.47 -10.46
N THR A 140 2.27 -23.76 -9.69
CA THR A 140 0.90 -23.90 -10.19
C THR A 140 -0.06 -22.96 -9.47
N ARG A 141 -0.60 -21.96 -10.19
CA ARG A 141 -1.57 -20.97 -9.71
C ARG A 141 -1.16 -20.34 -8.37
N PRO A 142 -0.09 -19.55 -8.35
CA PRO A 142 0.38 -18.89 -7.13
C PRO A 142 -0.58 -17.76 -6.69
N GLY A 143 -0.45 -17.38 -5.44
CA GLY A 143 -1.13 -16.22 -4.89
C GLY A 143 -2.66 -16.23 -5.01
N LEU A 144 -3.21 -15.10 -5.38
CA LEU A 144 -4.65 -14.90 -5.54
C LEU A 144 -5.22 -15.51 -6.84
N GLN A 145 -4.40 -16.19 -7.66
CA GLN A 145 -4.91 -17.01 -8.77
C GLN A 145 -5.65 -18.25 -8.30
N ARG A 146 -5.45 -18.68 -7.04
CA ARG A 146 -6.21 -19.76 -6.40
C ARG A 146 -7.52 -19.21 -5.85
N THR A 147 -8.61 -19.84 -6.27
CA THR A 147 -9.97 -19.43 -5.89
C THR A 147 -10.19 -19.47 -4.38
N ASP A 148 -9.71 -20.50 -3.70
CA ASP A 148 -9.82 -20.67 -2.26
C ASP A 148 -9.05 -19.57 -1.49
N THR A 149 -7.83 -19.25 -1.94
CA THR A 149 -7.01 -18.17 -1.37
C THR A 149 -7.66 -16.81 -1.57
N LEU A 150 -8.14 -16.55 -2.78
CA LEU A 150 -8.82 -15.30 -3.11
C LEU A 150 -10.05 -15.06 -2.22
N TRP A 151 -10.94 -16.05 -2.10
CA TRP A 151 -12.15 -15.90 -1.30
C TRP A 151 -11.87 -15.79 0.19
N LYS A 152 -10.84 -16.48 0.70
CA LYS A 152 -10.38 -16.30 2.09
C LYS A 152 -9.87 -14.89 2.35
N ALA A 153 -9.06 -14.33 1.43
CA ALA A 153 -8.55 -12.97 1.55
C ALA A 153 -9.69 -11.93 1.52
N ILE A 154 -10.61 -12.03 0.56
CA ILE A 154 -11.78 -11.16 0.49
C ILE A 154 -12.65 -11.28 1.75
N GLY A 155 -12.88 -12.51 2.25
CA GLY A 155 -13.66 -12.76 3.44
C GLY A 155 -13.05 -12.12 4.69
N ARG A 156 -11.74 -12.24 4.88
CA ARG A 156 -11.01 -11.59 5.99
C ARG A 156 -11.13 -10.07 5.91
N ALA A 157 -10.85 -9.49 4.74
CA ALA A 157 -10.97 -8.06 4.52
C ALA A 157 -12.39 -7.54 4.79
N ALA A 158 -13.41 -8.26 4.33
CA ALA A 158 -14.82 -7.91 4.56
C ALA A 158 -15.21 -7.93 6.05
N VAL A 159 -14.73 -8.94 6.81
CA VAL A 159 -14.97 -9.02 8.26
C VAL A 159 -14.31 -7.85 9.00
N VAL A 160 -13.07 -7.53 8.65
CA VAL A 160 -12.34 -6.40 9.24
C VAL A 160 -13.05 -5.08 8.92
N HIS A 161 -13.42 -4.88 7.67
CA HIS A 161 -14.13 -3.68 7.22
C HIS A 161 -15.48 -3.48 7.91
N ALA A 162 -16.23 -4.56 8.12
CA ALA A 162 -17.52 -4.51 8.81
C ALA A 162 -17.39 -4.30 10.33
N ALA A 163 -16.28 -4.71 10.94
CA ALA A 163 -16.06 -4.60 12.37
C ALA A 163 -15.51 -3.23 12.82
N ILE A 164 -14.93 -2.46 11.91
CA ILE A 164 -14.29 -1.17 12.18
C ILE A 164 -15.01 -0.10 11.38
N ASP A 165 -15.55 0.90 12.08
CA ASP A 165 -16.25 2.02 11.43
C ASP A 165 -15.31 2.78 10.48
N GLY A 166 -15.71 2.93 9.21
CA GLY A 166 -14.89 3.46 8.14
C GLY A 166 -13.85 2.49 7.56
N GLY A 167 -13.64 1.32 8.19
CA GLY A 167 -12.67 0.31 7.78
C GLY A 167 -11.20 0.79 7.84
N PRO A 168 -10.24 -0.11 8.08
CA PRO A 168 -8.83 0.23 7.94
C PRO A 168 -8.42 0.27 6.46
N ARG A 169 -7.31 0.90 6.14
CA ARG A 169 -6.66 0.78 4.83
C ARG A 169 -6.06 -0.62 4.67
N TYR A 170 -6.88 -1.56 4.21
CA TYR A 170 -6.52 -2.97 4.12
C TYR A 170 -5.94 -3.31 2.74
N VAL A 171 -4.68 -3.73 2.70
CA VAL A 171 -3.94 -4.04 1.47
C VAL A 171 -3.65 -5.53 1.39
N LEU A 172 -3.95 -6.15 0.26
CA LEU A 172 -3.53 -7.52 -0.04
C LEU A 172 -2.15 -7.49 -0.71
N LEU A 173 -1.17 -8.12 -0.09
CA LEU A 173 0.14 -8.40 -0.67
C LEU A 173 0.12 -9.81 -1.26
N THR A 174 0.41 -9.97 -2.54
CA THR A 174 0.32 -11.27 -3.20
C THR A 174 1.53 -11.57 -4.07
N THR A 175 1.84 -12.84 -4.25
CA THR A 175 2.83 -13.26 -5.25
C THR A 175 2.32 -13.08 -6.66
N ASP A 176 1.01 -13.27 -6.87
CA ASP A 176 0.37 -13.14 -8.18
C ASP A 176 -1.10 -12.73 -8.02
N ALA A 177 -1.51 -11.70 -8.72
CA ALA A 177 -2.90 -11.29 -8.84
C ALA A 177 -3.68 -12.23 -9.79
N PRO A 178 -5.02 -12.26 -9.69
CA PRO A 178 -5.85 -13.02 -10.61
C PRO A 178 -5.68 -12.53 -12.05
N ARG A 179 -5.60 -13.45 -13.00
CA ARG A 179 -5.45 -13.14 -14.43
C ARG A 179 -6.54 -12.18 -14.91
N LYS A 180 -6.15 -11.17 -15.68
CA LYS A 180 -7.06 -10.20 -16.30
C LYS A 180 -8.21 -10.89 -17.01
N GLY A 181 -9.45 -10.45 -16.76
CA GLY A 181 -10.66 -11.03 -17.34
C GLY A 181 -11.19 -12.28 -16.63
N SER A 182 -10.46 -12.88 -15.67
CA SER A 182 -10.91 -14.00 -14.87
C SER A 182 -12.05 -13.63 -13.91
N ALA A 183 -12.77 -14.63 -13.42
CA ALA A 183 -13.79 -14.44 -12.38
C ALA A 183 -13.20 -13.82 -11.11
N GLY A 184 -11.97 -14.21 -10.74
CA GLY A 184 -11.25 -13.65 -9.60
C GLY A 184 -10.92 -12.17 -9.78
N ALA A 185 -10.46 -11.76 -10.96
CA ALA A 185 -10.19 -10.34 -11.26
C ALA A 185 -11.50 -9.51 -11.22
N LYS A 186 -12.60 -10.06 -11.71
CA LYS A 186 -13.91 -9.40 -11.60
C LYS A 186 -14.39 -9.27 -10.16
N ALA A 187 -14.18 -10.30 -9.33
CA ALA A 187 -14.52 -10.26 -7.91
C ALA A 187 -13.71 -9.18 -7.17
N LEU A 188 -12.39 -9.13 -7.37
CA LEU A 188 -11.54 -8.09 -6.77
C LEU A 188 -11.96 -6.69 -7.19
N LYS A 189 -12.26 -6.46 -8.46
CA LYS A 189 -12.71 -5.14 -8.94
C LYS A 189 -13.94 -4.61 -8.21
N ASN A 190 -14.80 -5.49 -7.67
CA ASN A 190 -16.01 -5.09 -6.94
C ASN A 190 -15.73 -4.73 -5.47
N VAL A 191 -14.59 -5.11 -4.92
CA VAL A 191 -14.29 -4.98 -3.48
C VAL A 191 -13.02 -4.15 -3.21
N VAL A 192 -12.28 -3.79 -4.26
CA VAL A 192 -11.08 -2.94 -4.17
C VAL A 192 -11.45 -1.49 -4.43
N GLY A 193 -11.01 -0.61 -3.56
CA GLY A 193 -11.19 0.84 -3.65
C GLY A 193 -11.15 1.52 -2.28
N SER A 194 -11.07 2.84 -2.27
CA SER A 194 -10.92 3.64 -1.05
C SER A 194 -12.08 3.48 -0.03
N SER A 195 -13.26 3.11 -0.50
CA SER A 195 -14.44 2.81 0.34
C SER A 195 -14.77 1.32 0.41
N GLY A 196 -13.98 0.47 -0.23
CA GLY A 196 -14.17 -0.98 -0.24
C GLY A 196 -13.45 -1.66 0.92
N PRO A 197 -13.75 -2.95 1.16
CA PRO A 197 -13.06 -3.73 2.19
C PRO A 197 -11.57 -3.95 1.89
N ILE A 198 -11.13 -3.80 0.65
CA ILE A 198 -9.74 -3.89 0.24
C ILE A 198 -9.36 -2.55 -0.40
N HIS A 199 -8.38 -1.87 0.18
CA HIS A 199 -7.89 -0.60 -0.35
C HIS A 199 -7.09 -0.81 -1.65
N ALA A 200 -6.18 -1.77 -1.65
CA ALA A 200 -5.36 -2.10 -2.82
C ALA A 200 -4.92 -3.57 -2.83
N VAL A 201 -4.51 -4.03 -4.02
CA VAL A 201 -3.78 -5.29 -4.20
C VAL A 201 -2.41 -4.93 -4.76
N ILE A 202 -1.35 -5.49 -4.17
CA ILE A 202 0.06 -5.26 -4.49
C ILE A 202 0.72 -6.59 -4.83
N GLU A 203 1.31 -6.69 -5.99
CA GLU A 203 2.10 -7.86 -6.37
C GLU A 203 3.54 -7.71 -5.89
N LEU A 204 4.00 -8.64 -5.04
CA LEU A 204 5.29 -8.57 -4.35
C LEU A 204 6.50 -8.54 -5.29
N LEU A 205 6.34 -8.96 -6.53
CA LEU A 205 7.41 -9.00 -7.54
C LEU A 205 7.24 -7.98 -8.68
N ASP A 206 6.25 -7.10 -8.60
CA ASP A 206 6.03 -6.03 -9.58
C ASP A 206 6.59 -4.70 -9.09
N GLU A 207 7.62 -4.20 -9.75
CA GLU A 207 8.28 -2.93 -9.39
C GLU A 207 7.32 -1.72 -9.44
N SER A 208 6.31 -1.76 -10.32
CA SER A 208 5.32 -0.69 -10.39
C SER A 208 4.43 -0.66 -9.14
N ASP A 209 4.15 -1.80 -8.54
CA ASP A 209 3.39 -1.93 -7.31
C ASP A 209 4.24 -1.53 -6.08
N TRP A 210 5.57 -1.68 -6.12
CA TRP A 210 6.44 -1.18 -5.05
C TRP A 210 6.39 0.35 -4.95
N GLN A 211 6.35 1.04 -6.08
CA GLN A 211 6.20 2.50 -6.06
C GLN A 211 4.85 2.91 -5.47
N ARG A 212 3.77 2.22 -5.81
CA ARG A 212 2.45 2.46 -5.20
C ARG A 212 2.46 2.22 -3.69
N LEU A 213 3.11 1.14 -3.24
CA LEU A 213 3.23 0.83 -1.82
C LEU A 213 4.04 1.91 -1.09
N ARG A 214 5.10 2.42 -1.72
CA ARG A 214 5.87 3.54 -1.20
C ARG A 214 5.05 4.83 -1.13
N ASP A 215 4.25 5.11 -2.16
CA ASP A 215 3.35 6.26 -2.18
C ASP A 215 2.37 6.20 -1.00
N PHE A 216 1.84 5.02 -0.67
CA PHE A 216 1.01 4.83 0.53
C PHE A 216 1.78 5.15 1.82
N ALA A 217 3.02 4.68 1.97
CA ALA A 217 3.84 4.97 3.14
C ALA A 217 4.14 6.47 3.29
N LEU A 218 4.24 7.18 2.17
CA LEU A 218 4.46 8.63 2.13
C LEU A 218 3.16 9.45 2.28
N GLY A 219 2.02 8.82 2.53
CA GLY A 219 0.73 9.48 2.63
C GLY A 219 0.20 10.00 1.29
N ILE A 220 0.73 9.49 0.17
CA ILE A 220 0.24 9.77 -1.18
C ILE A 220 -0.74 8.67 -1.54
N ASP A 221 -2.03 8.88 -1.19
CA ASP A 221 -3.08 7.93 -1.54
C ASP A 221 -3.46 8.13 -3.02
N THR A 222 -2.83 7.36 -3.90
CA THR A 222 -3.16 7.37 -5.32
C THR A 222 -4.30 6.38 -5.55
N PRO A 223 -5.51 6.84 -5.90
CA PRO A 223 -6.61 5.93 -6.19
C PRO A 223 -6.22 4.96 -7.31
N PRO A 224 -6.66 3.70 -7.26
CA PRO A 224 -6.36 2.73 -8.29
C PRO A 224 -6.80 3.25 -9.66
N GLU A 225 -5.93 3.18 -10.66
CA GLU A 225 -6.28 3.57 -12.02
C GLU A 225 -7.48 2.72 -12.49
N PRO A 226 -8.55 3.34 -12.98
CA PRO A 226 -9.69 2.60 -13.51
C PRO A 226 -9.25 1.86 -14.76
N GLY A 227 -8.96 0.55 -14.63
CA GLY A 227 -8.78 -0.31 -15.81
C GLY A 227 -7.53 -1.17 -15.91
N ARG A 228 -6.70 -1.26 -14.87
CA ARG A 228 -5.68 -2.34 -14.82
C ARG A 228 -6.21 -3.62 -14.24
#